data_8911a41267efea9ffc7f4ba11ba75c0f
#
_entry.id   8911a41267efea9ffc7f4ba11ba75c0f
#
_cell.length_a   1.000
_cell.length_b   1.000
_cell.length_c   1.000
_cell.angle_alpha   90.00
_cell.angle_beta   90.00
_cell.angle_gamma   90.00
#
_symmetry.space_group_name_H-M   'P 1'
#
loop_
_entity.id
_entity.type
_entity.pdbx_description
1 polymer ?
#
loop_
_entity_poly.entity_id
_entity_poly.type
_entity_poly.pdbx_seq_one_letter_code
_entity_poly.pdbx_strand_id
1 'polypeptide(L)'
;VLGSAVALFAGSLLLFRTLGGEFIPQLAEGDFAIEMRTLTGSSLSYTVDKGLQAGGILKKQFPEVKEVVARIGAAEIPTDPMPVEAADVMVVLEKDQSKWTSAGSQQELAEKMAEALSVVPGVTFGFQQPIQMRFNELISGAKQDVVLKIYGEDLQLLGRYASQAAALVRQVEGAEDVYVEQV
;
A
#
# COMPACT_ATOMS: atom_id res chain seq x y z
N VAL A 1 26.33 13.83 41.22
CA VAL A 1 24.87 13.81 41.00
C VAL A 1 24.48 14.84 39.92
N LEU A 2 24.86 16.15 40.07
CA LEU A 2 24.47 17.17 39.08
C LEU A 2 25.07 16.91 37.68
N GLY A 3 26.36 16.55 37.61
CA GLY A 3 27.05 16.26 36.35
C GLY A 3 26.47 15.04 35.63
N SER A 4 26.10 13.99 36.37
CA SER A 4 25.46 12.82 35.79
C SER A 4 24.04 13.12 35.28
N ALA A 5 23.29 13.97 35.96
CA ALA A 5 21.96 14.40 35.52
C ALA A 5 22.02 15.23 34.23
N VAL A 6 22.97 16.15 34.11
CA VAL A 6 23.20 16.96 32.91
C VAL A 6 23.62 16.06 31.72
N ALA A 7 24.51 15.09 31.93
CA ALA A 7 24.95 14.17 30.91
C ALA A 7 23.79 13.28 30.41
N LEU A 8 22.94 12.76 31.30
CA LEU A 8 21.76 12.00 30.96
C LEU A 8 20.74 12.84 30.18
N PHE A 9 20.51 14.09 30.58
CA PHE A 9 19.63 15.01 29.89
C PHE A 9 20.13 15.33 28.47
N ALA A 10 21.43 15.62 28.32
CA ALA A 10 22.03 15.86 27.01
C ALA A 10 21.95 14.62 26.12
N GLY A 11 22.20 13.43 26.68
CA GLY A 11 22.05 12.15 25.96
C GLY A 11 20.61 11.88 25.51
N SER A 12 19.62 12.17 26.35
CA SER A 12 18.21 12.02 26.01
C SER A 12 17.76 13.00 24.91
N LEU A 13 18.30 14.23 24.90
CA LEU A 13 18.05 15.22 23.86
C LEU A 13 18.63 14.80 22.50
N LEU A 14 19.80 14.18 22.50
CA LEU A 14 20.41 13.62 21.28
C LEU A 14 19.59 12.44 20.77
N LEU A 15 19.18 11.53 21.65
CA LEU A 15 18.28 10.41 21.30
C LEU A 15 16.93 10.90 20.76
N PHE A 16 16.36 11.94 21.38
CA PHE A 16 15.09 12.51 20.93
C PHE A 16 15.15 13.04 19.47
N ARG A 17 16.31 13.59 19.06
CA ARG A 17 16.52 14.06 17.69
C ARG A 17 16.60 12.93 16.65
N THR A 18 16.90 11.72 17.08
CA THR A 18 16.96 10.54 16.19
C THR A 18 15.63 9.79 16.13
N LEU A 19 14.70 10.09 17.05
CA LEU A 19 13.36 9.54 17.03
C LEU A 19 12.56 10.23 15.94
N GLY A 20 12.12 9.47 14.94
CA GLY A 20 11.13 9.92 13.96
C GLY A 20 9.79 10.19 14.64
N GLY A 21 8.99 11.09 14.09
CA GLY A 21 7.62 11.31 14.52
C GLY A 21 6.67 10.67 13.50
N GLU A 22 5.87 9.72 13.92
CA GLU A 22 4.74 9.23 13.12
C GLU A 22 3.48 9.98 13.56
N PHE A 23 2.74 10.52 12.60
CA PHE A 23 1.47 11.19 12.87
C PHE A 23 0.39 10.19 13.26
N ILE A 24 0.46 9.00 12.69
CA ILE A 24 -0.44 7.88 12.99
C ILE A 24 0.45 6.69 13.30
N PRO A 25 0.40 6.14 14.53
CA PRO A 25 1.12 4.91 14.82
C PRO A 25 0.55 3.78 13.96
N GLN A 26 1.43 3.00 13.34
CA GLN A 26 1.03 1.81 12.59
C GLN A 26 0.37 0.81 13.55
N LEU A 27 -0.92 0.61 13.37
CA LEU A 27 -1.67 -0.41 14.10
C LEU A 27 -1.47 -1.75 13.39
N ALA A 28 -1.02 -2.76 14.10
CA ALA A 28 -0.99 -4.12 13.57
C ALA A 28 -2.43 -4.65 13.50
N GLU A 29 -3.08 -4.50 12.36
CA GLU A 29 -4.49 -4.85 12.15
C GLU A 29 -4.70 -6.35 11.90
N GLY A 30 -3.61 -7.04 11.55
CA GLY A 30 -3.63 -8.49 11.34
C GLY A 30 -4.10 -8.93 9.94
N ASP A 31 -4.70 -8.04 9.14
CA ASP A 31 -5.14 -8.31 7.78
C ASP A 31 -4.44 -7.35 6.80
N PHE A 32 -4.48 -7.65 5.49
CA PHE A 32 -3.99 -6.74 4.46
C PHE A 32 -5.12 -6.21 3.59
N ALA A 33 -4.99 -4.96 3.19
CA ALA A 33 -5.70 -4.36 2.07
C ALA A 33 -4.69 -4.14 0.95
N ILE A 34 -4.87 -4.85 -0.15
CA ILE A 34 -3.99 -4.74 -1.32
C ILE A 34 -4.72 -3.93 -2.38
N GLU A 35 -4.18 -2.77 -2.74
CA GLU A 35 -4.64 -2.05 -3.90
C GLU A 35 -4.06 -2.72 -5.15
N MET A 36 -4.93 -3.27 -5.99
CA MET A 36 -4.56 -3.87 -7.26
C MET A 36 -4.92 -2.91 -8.39
N ARG A 37 -3.97 -2.61 -9.26
CA ARG A 37 -4.22 -1.80 -10.46
C ARG A 37 -3.72 -2.50 -11.71
N THR A 38 -4.61 -2.63 -12.69
CA THR A 38 -4.29 -3.08 -14.04
C THR A 38 -3.92 -1.89 -14.93
N LEU A 39 -3.47 -2.16 -16.14
CA LEU A 39 -3.15 -1.10 -17.10
C LEU A 39 -4.40 -0.27 -17.41
N THR A 40 -4.24 1.05 -17.54
CA THR A 40 -5.31 1.96 -17.95
C THR A 40 -5.95 1.51 -19.26
N GLY A 41 -7.28 1.47 -19.32
CA GLY A 41 -8.04 0.96 -20.45
C GLY A 41 -8.29 -0.55 -20.42
N SER A 42 -7.91 -1.24 -19.34
CA SER A 42 -8.24 -2.65 -19.13
C SER A 42 -9.76 -2.84 -18.97
N SER A 43 -10.27 -3.96 -19.46
CA SER A 43 -11.69 -4.32 -19.27
C SER A 43 -11.94 -4.85 -17.85
N LEU A 44 -13.18 -4.72 -17.37
CA LEU A 44 -13.60 -5.29 -16.08
C LEU A 44 -13.30 -6.79 -16.01
N SER A 45 -13.57 -7.55 -17.07
CA SER A 45 -13.28 -9.00 -17.11
C SER A 45 -11.79 -9.29 -16.93
N TYR A 46 -10.92 -8.50 -17.54
CA TYR A 46 -9.48 -8.63 -17.36
C TYR A 46 -9.07 -8.38 -15.90
N THR A 47 -9.61 -7.31 -15.29
CA THR A 47 -9.33 -7.00 -13.88
C THR A 47 -9.84 -8.10 -12.95
N VAL A 48 -11.03 -8.65 -13.21
CA VAL A 48 -11.58 -9.80 -12.46
C VAL A 48 -10.67 -11.02 -12.58
N ASP A 49 -10.24 -11.38 -13.78
CA ASP A 49 -9.35 -12.53 -14.00
C ASP A 49 -8.01 -12.35 -13.26
N LYS A 50 -7.46 -11.14 -13.28
CA LYS A 50 -6.23 -10.83 -12.55
C LYS A 50 -6.42 -10.89 -11.03
N GLY A 51 -7.54 -10.41 -10.52
CA GLY A 51 -7.90 -10.52 -9.11
C GLY A 51 -8.04 -11.98 -8.64
N LEU A 52 -8.71 -12.81 -9.45
CA LEU A 52 -8.82 -14.24 -9.18
C LEU A 52 -7.47 -14.96 -9.23
N GLN A 53 -6.61 -14.59 -10.20
CA GLN A 53 -5.24 -15.12 -10.29
C GLN A 53 -4.43 -14.76 -9.04
N ALA A 54 -4.45 -13.49 -8.63
CA ALA A 54 -3.76 -13.02 -7.43
C ALA A 54 -4.26 -13.74 -6.17
N GLY A 55 -5.57 -13.81 -5.98
CA GLY A 55 -6.18 -14.53 -4.86
C GLY A 55 -5.81 -16.02 -4.83
N GLY A 56 -5.75 -16.65 -5.99
CA GLY A 56 -5.31 -18.05 -6.12
C GLY A 56 -3.85 -18.26 -5.74
N ILE A 57 -2.95 -17.34 -6.13
CA ILE A 57 -1.53 -17.36 -5.73
C ILE A 57 -1.41 -17.24 -4.22
N LEU A 58 -2.05 -16.23 -3.63
CA LEU A 58 -1.99 -15.98 -2.19
C LEU A 58 -2.52 -17.17 -1.37
N LYS A 59 -3.69 -17.68 -1.69
CA LYS A 59 -4.27 -18.85 -0.98
C LYS A 59 -3.45 -20.13 -1.13
N LYS A 60 -2.75 -20.30 -2.25
CA LYS A 60 -1.96 -21.51 -2.51
C LYS A 60 -0.60 -21.48 -1.85
N GLN A 61 0.05 -20.32 -1.80
CA GLN A 61 1.43 -20.21 -1.34
C GLN A 61 1.55 -19.83 0.14
N PHE A 62 0.52 -19.20 0.71
CA PHE A 62 0.54 -18.70 2.08
C PHE A 62 -0.54 -19.36 2.93
N PRO A 63 -0.19 -20.35 3.78
CA PRO A 63 -1.15 -21.03 4.66
C PRO A 63 -1.85 -20.10 5.66
N GLU A 64 -1.25 -18.95 5.95
CA GLU A 64 -1.79 -17.92 6.83
C GLU A 64 -3.02 -17.23 6.23
N VAL A 65 -3.20 -17.28 4.90
CA VAL A 65 -4.31 -16.67 4.19
C VAL A 65 -5.56 -17.52 4.33
N LYS A 66 -6.53 -17.04 5.08
CA LYS A 66 -7.84 -17.68 5.24
C LYS A 66 -8.76 -17.38 4.07
N GLU A 67 -8.92 -16.11 3.76
CA GLU A 67 -9.80 -15.66 2.69
C GLU A 67 -9.17 -14.50 1.91
N VAL A 68 -9.53 -14.41 0.64
CA VAL A 68 -9.20 -13.29 -0.24
C VAL A 68 -10.50 -12.81 -0.89
N VAL A 69 -10.84 -11.55 -0.68
CA VAL A 69 -12.04 -10.92 -1.23
C VAL A 69 -11.62 -9.71 -2.06
N ALA A 70 -11.93 -9.73 -3.35
CA ALA A 70 -11.64 -8.59 -4.24
C ALA A 70 -12.92 -7.79 -4.51
N ARG A 71 -12.87 -6.48 -4.30
CA ARG A 71 -13.88 -5.51 -4.71
C ARG A 71 -13.37 -4.79 -5.94
N ILE A 72 -14.08 -4.86 -7.06
CA ILE A 72 -13.66 -4.32 -8.36
C ILE A 72 -14.73 -3.40 -8.89
N GLY A 73 -14.33 -2.21 -9.34
CA GLY A 73 -15.24 -1.22 -9.91
C GLY A 73 -16.17 -0.57 -8.88
N ALA A 74 -17.12 0.23 -9.37
CA ALA A 74 -18.08 0.95 -8.55
C ALA A 74 -19.34 0.13 -8.29
N ALA A 75 -19.93 0.29 -7.09
CA ALA A 75 -21.24 -0.26 -6.78
C ALA A 75 -22.35 0.49 -7.56
N GLU A 76 -23.57 -0.08 -7.60
CA GLU A 76 -24.75 0.55 -8.21
C GLU A 76 -25.05 1.93 -7.61
N ILE A 77 -24.82 2.11 -6.29
CA ILE A 77 -24.78 3.39 -5.61
C ILE A 77 -23.32 3.68 -5.25
N PRO A 78 -22.61 4.55 -6.00
CA PRO A 78 -21.18 4.76 -5.81
C PRO A 78 -20.92 5.61 -4.55
N THR A 79 -20.73 4.95 -3.43
CA THR A 79 -20.19 5.59 -2.21
C THR A 79 -18.69 5.78 -2.27
N ASP A 80 -18.02 5.04 -3.16
CA ASP A 80 -16.58 5.05 -3.40
C ASP A 80 -16.36 4.70 -4.89
N PRO A 81 -16.34 5.70 -5.79
CA PRO A 81 -16.17 5.48 -7.21
C PRO A 81 -14.77 4.98 -7.50
N MET A 82 -14.68 3.72 -7.92
CA MET A 82 -13.43 3.08 -8.31
C MET A 82 -13.47 2.74 -9.80
N PRO A 83 -12.42 3.07 -10.58
CA PRO A 83 -12.37 2.69 -11.99
C PRO A 83 -12.29 1.17 -12.14
N VAL A 84 -12.70 0.67 -13.32
CA VAL A 84 -12.74 -0.78 -13.59
C VAL A 84 -11.35 -1.42 -13.63
N GLU A 85 -10.31 -0.62 -13.77
CA GLU A 85 -8.90 -1.02 -13.74
C GLU A 85 -8.35 -1.18 -12.32
N ALA A 86 -9.10 -0.76 -11.30
CA ALA A 86 -8.68 -0.85 -9.91
C ALA A 86 -9.50 -1.88 -9.14
N ALA A 87 -8.87 -2.48 -8.14
CA ALA A 87 -9.52 -3.36 -7.19
C ALA A 87 -8.91 -3.21 -5.80
N ASP A 88 -9.75 -3.29 -4.79
CA ASP A 88 -9.34 -3.47 -3.39
C ASP A 88 -9.43 -4.94 -3.05
N VAL A 89 -8.28 -5.56 -2.78
CA VAL A 89 -8.19 -6.98 -2.42
C VAL A 89 -7.92 -7.09 -0.93
N MET A 90 -8.93 -7.53 -0.19
CA MET A 90 -8.82 -7.79 1.24
C MET A 90 -8.29 -9.19 1.46
N VAL A 91 -7.21 -9.33 2.19
CA VAL A 91 -6.58 -10.60 2.55
C VAL A 91 -6.75 -10.82 4.04
N VAL A 92 -7.62 -11.75 4.39
CA VAL A 92 -7.88 -12.12 5.78
C VAL A 92 -6.87 -13.17 6.21
N LEU A 93 -6.13 -12.87 7.27
CA LEU A 93 -5.06 -13.71 7.78
C LEU A 93 -5.47 -14.51 9.03
N GLU A 94 -4.68 -15.52 9.34
CA GLU A 94 -4.72 -16.16 10.66
C GLU A 94 -4.25 -15.17 11.73
N LYS A 95 -5.13 -14.89 12.69
CA LYS A 95 -4.86 -13.89 13.75
C LYS A 95 -3.76 -14.31 14.71
N ASP A 96 -3.59 -15.60 14.89
CA ASP A 96 -2.56 -16.16 15.76
C ASP A 96 -1.24 -16.27 14.96
N GLN A 97 -0.39 -15.25 15.09
CA GLN A 97 0.89 -15.20 14.40
C GLN A 97 1.84 -16.35 14.77
N SER A 98 1.63 -17.02 15.91
CA SER A 98 2.42 -18.20 16.27
C SER A 98 2.20 -19.39 15.34
N LYS A 99 1.11 -19.38 14.57
CA LYS A 99 0.78 -20.40 13.57
C LYS A 99 1.28 -20.07 12.18
N TRP A 100 1.88 -18.89 12.01
CA TRP A 100 2.42 -18.52 10.73
C TRP A 100 3.67 -19.33 10.42
N THR A 101 3.76 -19.81 9.19
CA THR A 101 4.86 -20.65 8.73
C THR A 101 5.68 -20.01 7.63
N SER A 102 5.09 -19.06 6.89
CA SER A 102 5.74 -18.39 5.77
C SER A 102 6.59 -17.19 6.20
N ALA A 103 6.25 -16.53 7.31
CA ALA A 103 6.93 -15.34 7.78
C ALA A 103 6.88 -15.20 9.30
N GLY A 104 7.88 -14.55 9.89
CA GLY A 104 7.95 -14.26 11.32
C GLY A 104 7.29 -12.94 11.71
N SER A 105 6.94 -12.09 10.76
CA SER A 105 6.29 -10.80 10.98
C SER A 105 5.31 -10.47 9.84
N GLN A 106 4.40 -9.53 10.12
CA GLN A 106 3.45 -9.06 9.11
C GLN A 106 4.15 -8.36 7.95
N GLN A 107 5.19 -7.59 8.23
CA GLN A 107 5.98 -6.92 7.20
C GLN A 107 6.68 -7.95 6.28
N GLU A 108 7.36 -8.95 6.84
CA GLU A 108 8.01 -10.01 6.07
C GLU A 108 6.99 -10.79 5.22
N LEU A 109 5.78 -11.00 5.76
CA LEU A 109 4.70 -11.64 5.02
C LEU A 109 4.25 -10.80 3.83
N ALA A 110 4.10 -9.48 4.01
CA ALA A 110 3.75 -8.55 2.93
C ALA A 110 4.79 -8.55 1.82
N GLU A 111 6.09 -8.50 2.16
CA GLU A 111 7.19 -8.54 1.18
C GLU A 111 7.17 -9.84 0.36
N LYS A 112 7.01 -10.99 1.03
CA LYS A 112 6.92 -12.30 0.34
C LYS A 112 5.67 -12.42 -0.55
N MET A 113 4.54 -11.88 -0.10
CA MET A 113 3.32 -11.84 -0.90
C MET A 113 3.48 -10.91 -2.11
N ALA A 114 4.12 -9.75 -1.96
CA ALA A 114 4.42 -8.83 -3.05
C ALA A 114 5.33 -9.50 -4.09
N GLU A 115 6.37 -10.19 -3.66
CA GLU A 115 7.25 -10.99 -4.53
C GLU A 115 6.46 -12.06 -5.29
N ALA A 116 5.60 -12.82 -4.58
CA ALA A 116 4.78 -13.86 -5.19
C ALA A 116 3.78 -13.31 -6.21
N LEU A 117 3.26 -12.10 -6.01
CA LEU A 117 2.35 -11.44 -6.93
C LEU A 117 3.05 -10.76 -8.12
N SER A 118 4.35 -10.51 -8.03
CA SER A 118 5.12 -9.89 -9.12
C SER A 118 5.11 -10.69 -10.43
N VAL A 119 4.78 -11.99 -10.37
CA VAL A 119 4.63 -12.86 -11.53
C VAL A 119 3.36 -12.56 -12.35
N VAL A 120 2.41 -11.75 -11.83
CA VAL A 120 1.18 -11.39 -12.54
C VAL A 120 1.46 -10.21 -13.47
N PRO A 121 1.52 -10.43 -14.80
CA PRO A 121 1.93 -9.38 -15.71
C PRO A 121 0.86 -8.31 -15.88
N GLY A 122 1.28 -7.04 -16.00
CA GLY A 122 0.40 -5.91 -16.27
C GLY A 122 -0.46 -5.48 -15.08
N VAL A 123 -0.05 -5.83 -13.88
CA VAL A 123 -0.72 -5.47 -12.63
C VAL A 123 0.30 -4.95 -11.62
N THR A 124 -0.07 -3.91 -10.89
CA THR A 124 0.66 -3.44 -9.71
C THR A 124 -0.13 -3.73 -8.45
N PHE A 125 0.57 -4.03 -7.36
CA PHE A 125 -0.03 -4.36 -6.07
C PHE A 125 0.62 -3.49 -4.99
N GLY A 126 -0.18 -2.67 -4.30
CA GLY A 126 0.26 -1.87 -3.16
C GLY A 126 -0.29 -2.48 -1.86
N PHE A 127 0.59 -2.87 -0.96
CA PHE A 127 0.21 -3.47 0.33
C PHE A 127 0.01 -2.42 1.39
N GLN A 128 -1.14 -2.46 2.05
CA GLN A 128 -1.50 -1.56 3.13
C GLN A 128 -2.30 -2.31 4.20
N GLN A 129 -2.48 -1.65 5.32
CA GLN A 129 -3.41 -2.12 6.34
C GLN A 129 -4.80 -1.48 6.13
N PRO A 130 -5.90 -2.20 6.37
CA PRO A 130 -7.26 -1.73 6.05
C PRO A 130 -7.64 -0.40 6.67
N ILE A 131 -7.36 -0.19 7.96
CA ILE A 131 -7.71 1.07 8.67
C ILE A 131 -6.78 2.18 8.20
N GLN A 132 -5.48 1.91 8.05
CA GLN A 132 -4.51 2.88 7.55
C GLN A 132 -4.89 3.37 6.15
N MET A 133 -5.22 2.48 5.24
CA MET A 133 -5.69 2.80 3.89
C MET A 133 -6.90 3.76 3.93
N ARG A 134 -7.89 3.45 4.78
CA ARG A 134 -9.09 4.28 4.91
C ARG A 134 -8.79 5.63 5.55
N PHE A 135 -7.86 5.68 6.49
CA PHE A 135 -7.44 6.91 7.13
C PHE A 135 -6.70 7.84 6.15
N ASN A 136 -5.79 7.29 5.36
CA ASN A 136 -5.08 8.01 4.30
C ASN A 136 -6.07 8.61 3.29
N GLU A 137 -7.06 7.82 2.85
CA GLU A 137 -8.09 8.26 1.93
C GLU A 137 -8.91 9.45 2.49
N LEU A 138 -9.27 9.41 3.76
CA LEU A 138 -10.02 10.49 4.40
C LEU A 138 -9.21 11.79 4.55
N ILE A 139 -7.91 11.69 4.81
CA ILE A 139 -7.04 12.85 5.03
C ILE A 139 -6.52 13.42 3.72
N SER A 140 -5.99 12.58 2.84
CA SER A 140 -5.30 13.00 1.61
C SER A 140 -6.17 12.88 0.36
N GLY A 141 -7.28 12.15 0.43
CA GLY A 141 -8.09 11.78 -0.72
C GLY A 141 -7.44 10.71 -1.60
N ALA A 142 -6.41 10.02 -1.08
CA ALA A 142 -5.77 8.90 -1.75
C ALA A 142 -5.41 7.81 -0.73
N LYS A 143 -5.32 6.57 -1.19
CA LYS A 143 -5.09 5.41 -0.32
C LYS A 143 -3.62 5.27 0.11
N GLN A 144 -2.70 5.82 -0.68
CA GLN A 144 -1.26 5.71 -0.49
C GLN A 144 -0.74 6.58 0.64
N ASP A 145 0.39 6.17 1.25
CA ASP A 145 1.04 6.90 2.34
C ASP A 145 1.63 8.23 1.87
N VAL A 146 2.10 8.30 0.62
CA VAL A 146 2.65 9.52 0.03
C VAL A 146 1.95 9.84 -1.28
N VAL A 147 1.44 11.07 -1.38
CA VAL A 147 0.73 11.57 -2.56
C VAL A 147 1.32 12.88 -3.03
N LEU A 148 1.76 12.91 -4.28
CA LEU A 148 2.20 14.13 -4.95
C LEU A 148 1.09 14.64 -5.87
N LYS A 149 0.47 15.75 -5.53
CA LYS A 149 -0.58 16.38 -6.35
C LYS A 149 0.00 17.51 -7.17
N ILE A 150 -0.20 17.45 -8.49
CA ILE A 150 0.22 18.47 -9.45
C ILE A 150 -1.02 19.14 -10.01
N TYR A 151 -1.10 20.46 -9.92
CA TYR A 151 -2.24 21.25 -10.37
C TYR A 151 -1.87 22.10 -11.60
N GLY A 152 -2.80 22.25 -12.52
CA GLY A 152 -2.66 23.09 -13.72
C GLY A 152 -3.89 23.00 -14.60
N GLU A 153 -3.93 23.82 -15.66
CA GLU A 153 -5.06 23.87 -16.61
C GLU A 153 -4.83 22.95 -17.83
N ASP A 154 -3.56 22.67 -18.16
CA ASP A 154 -3.18 21.87 -19.32
C ASP A 154 -2.92 20.41 -18.92
N LEU A 155 -3.83 19.52 -19.30
CA LEU A 155 -3.76 18.08 -18.99
C LEU A 155 -2.52 17.40 -19.57
N GLN A 156 -2.05 17.83 -20.76
CA GLN A 156 -0.86 17.24 -21.38
C GLN A 156 0.41 17.62 -20.62
N LEU A 157 0.50 18.86 -20.16
CA LEU A 157 1.59 19.30 -19.29
C LEU A 157 1.55 18.63 -17.94
N LEU A 158 0.37 18.46 -17.34
CA LEU A 158 0.20 17.73 -16.07
C LEU A 158 0.71 16.30 -16.19
N GLY A 159 0.30 15.55 -17.21
CA GLY A 159 0.75 14.17 -17.43
C GLY A 159 2.29 14.08 -17.63
N ARG A 160 2.89 15.05 -18.33
CA ARG A 160 4.36 15.11 -18.48
C ARG A 160 5.07 15.36 -17.16
N TYR A 161 4.60 16.33 -16.37
CA TYR A 161 5.22 16.64 -15.08
C TYR A 161 5.01 15.51 -14.07
N ALA A 162 3.84 14.88 -14.06
CA ALA A 162 3.58 13.72 -13.22
C ALA A 162 4.51 12.55 -13.55
N SER A 163 4.73 12.28 -14.84
CA SER A 163 5.67 11.23 -15.28
C SER A 163 7.12 11.56 -14.91
N GLN A 164 7.54 12.83 -15.04
CA GLN A 164 8.88 13.27 -14.63
C GLN A 164 9.05 13.15 -13.11
N ALA A 165 8.06 13.59 -12.34
CA ALA A 165 8.08 13.48 -10.89
C ALA A 165 8.17 12.01 -10.44
N ALA A 166 7.37 11.12 -11.04
CA ALA A 166 7.44 9.69 -10.76
C ALA A 166 8.81 9.07 -11.06
N ALA A 167 9.45 9.51 -12.15
CA ALA A 167 10.80 9.06 -12.51
C ALA A 167 11.85 9.49 -11.47
N LEU A 168 11.69 10.66 -10.85
CA LEU A 168 12.55 11.12 -9.77
C LEU A 168 12.26 10.38 -8.45
N VAL A 169 10.98 10.21 -8.11
CA VAL A 169 10.58 9.52 -6.89
C VAL A 169 11.07 8.07 -6.88
N ARG A 170 11.02 7.36 -8.02
CA ARG A 170 11.56 5.98 -8.14
C ARG A 170 13.05 5.86 -7.85
N GLN A 171 13.80 6.95 -7.82
CA GLN A 171 15.24 6.96 -7.48
C GLN A 171 15.49 7.16 -5.98
N VAL A 172 14.44 7.47 -5.23
CA VAL A 172 14.53 7.66 -3.77
C VAL A 172 14.52 6.30 -3.09
N GLU A 173 15.49 6.06 -2.23
CA GLU A 173 15.56 4.83 -1.44
C GLU A 173 14.31 4.68 -0.55
N GLY A 174 13.67 3.53 -0.62
CA GLY A 174 12.42 3.24 0.09
C GLY A 174 11.13 3.67 -0.65
N ALA A 175 11.23 4.23 -1.85
CA ALA A 175 10.07 4.50 -2.68
C ALA A 175 9.69 3.23 -3.48
N GLU A 176 8.62 2.58 -3.07
CA GLU A 176 8.05 1.41 -3.74
C GLU A 176 6.67 1.76 -4.34
N ASP A 177 6.20 0.94 -5.29
CA ASP A 177 4.85 1.03 -5.88
C ASP A 177 4.46 2.40 -6.45
N VAL A 178 5.44 3.11 -7.04
CA VAL A 178 5.21 4.45 -7.61
C VAL A 178 4.43 4.36 -8.91
N TYR A 179 3.19 4.84 -8.93
CA TYR A 179 2.41 4.96 -10.14
C TYR A 179 1.95 6.40 -10.39
N VAL A 180 1.57 6.68 -11.64
CA VAL A 180 1.02 7.98 -12.08
C VAL A 180 -0.43 7.79 -12.42
N GLU A 181 -1.31 8.49 -11.71
CA GLU A 181 -2.72 8.54 -12.09
C GLU A 181 -2.87 9.40 -13.35
N GLN A 182 -3.48 8.85 -14.37
CA GLN A 182 -3.74 9.55 -15.63
C GLN A 182 -5.18 10.11 -15.59
N VAL A 183 -5.29 11.39 -15.92
CA VAL A 183 -6.56 12.13 -15.99
C VAL A 183 -7.09 12.11 -17.43
#